data_3079f58624efb1ef2b8e61fa97015714
#
_entry.id   3079f58624efb1ef2b8e61fa97015714
#
_cell.length_a   1.000
_cell.length_b   1.000
_cell.length_c   1.000
_cell.angle_alpha   90.00
_cell.angle_beta   90.00
_cell.angle_gamma   90.00
#
_symmetry.space_group_name_H-M   'P 1'
#
loop_
_entity.id
_entity.type
_entity.pdbx_description
1 polymer ?
#
loop_
_entity_poly.entity_id
_entity_poly.type
_entity_poly.pdbx_seq_one_letter_code
_entity_poly.pdbx_strand_id
1 'polypeptide(L)'
;MYVESAFVDAAAAATRFLNSPALSDGTRRAYRVDVGEFCRWLDAKDTPLDEIDVRTLVEYAGHLGSARHGRGKLAPATIARKLAAVRAFLRHALGPARVPDARLAPRRGRRLPDAPRRVDIDRELAALEGEGPLALRNRALVELVYSAGLRSAEAVGLDLGDVDFEQELVHVRSGKGAKDRVVPLGEEAALWVARYLREARPALARGAEDALFLSTNGRRLDTSTLRRVAAHPHRLRHAFATHLLEGGADLRTIQELLGHSSLSTTQVYSHVDARRLRKIYDSAHPRS
;
A
#
# COMPACT_ATOMS: atom_id res chain seq x y z
N MET A 1 -15.39 -33.89 -38.07
CA MET A 1 -15.43 -32.42 -38.03
C MET A 1 -14.46 -32.01 -36.93
N TYR A 2 -13.18 -31.78 -37.31
CA TYR A 2 -12.13 -31.34 -36.38
C TYR A 2 -12.43 -29.87 -36.02
N VAL A 3 -12.75 -29.62 -34.77
CA VAL A 3 -12.76 -28.24 -34.21
C VAL A 3 -11.29 -27.84 -34.13
N GLU A 4 -10.86 -26.95 -35.04
CA GLU A 4 -9.58 -26.23 -34.89
C GLU A 4 -9.58 -25.57 -33.52
N SER A 5 -8.78 -26.12 -32.61
CA SER A 5 -8.48 -25.50 -31.35
C SER A 5 -7.70 -24.23 -31.68
N ALA A 6 -8.37 -23.08 -31.67
CA ALA A 6 -7.71 -21.80 -31.87
C ALA A 6 -6.72 -21.64 -30.70
N PHE A 7 -5.44 -21.76 -31.01
CA PHE A 7 -4.35 -21.49 -30.05
C PHE A 7 -4.60 -20.15 -29.37
N VAL A 8 -4.77 -20.16 -28.06
CA VAL A 8 -4.96 -18.92 -27.29
C VAL A 8 -3.60 -18.26 -27.16
N ASP A 9 -3.37 -17.25 -27.98
CA ASP A 9 -2.16 -16.42 -27.89
C ASP A 9 -2.03 -15.83 -26.49
N ALA A 10 -1.00 -16.24 -25.76
CA ALA A 10 -0.73 -15.82 -24.39
C ALA A 10 -0.51 -14.31 -24.28
N ALA A 11 0.13 -13.67 -25.26
CA ALA A 11 0.39 -12.24 -25.28
C ALA A 11 -0.90 -11.43 -25.49
N ALA A 12 -1.75 -11.87 -26.44
CA ALA A 12 -3.05 -11.25 -26.66
C ALA A 12 -3.99 -11.43 -25.46
N ALA A 13 -3.99 -12.62 -24.83
CA ALA A 13 -4.76 -12.88 -23.61
C ALA A 13 -4.26 -12.02 -22.42
N ALA A 14 -2.95 -11.86 -22.26
CA ALA A 14 -2.36 -11.00 -21.24
C ALA A 14 -2.75 -9.52 -21.45
N THR A 15 -2.76 -9.07 -22.70
CA THR A 15 -3.19 -7.70 -23.03
C THR A 15 -4.66 -7.47 -22.66
N ARG A 16 -5.56 -8.41 -23.00
CA ARG A 16 -6.98 -8.32 -22.60
C ARG A 16 -7.16 -8.31 -21.09
N PHE A 17 -6.46 -9.19 -20.37
CA PHE A 17 -6.48 -9.23 -18.90
C PHE A 17 -6.03 -7.93 -18.28
N LEU A 18 -4.90 -7.39 -18.73
CA LEU A 18 -4.33 -6.14 -18.17
C LEU A 18 -5.17 -4.91 -18.48
N ASN A 19 -5.99 -4.94 -19.53
CA ASN A 19 -6.94 -3.88 -19.87
C ASN A 19 -8.31 -4.04 -19.19
N SER A 20 -8.52 -5.10 -18.40
CA SER A 20 -9.75 -5.30 -17.65
C SER A 20 -10.05 -4.12 -16.71
N PRO A 21 -11.31 -3.59 -16.73
CA PRO A 21 -11.71 -2.51 -15.80
C PRO A 21 -11.77 -2.96 -14.34
N ALA A 22 -11.75 -4.27 -14.07
CA ALA A 22 -11.71 -4.82 -12.73
C ALA A 22 -10.35 -4.61 -12.02
N LEU A 23 -9.28 -4.31 -12.77
CA LEU A 23 -7.95 -4.09 -12.21
C LEU A 23 -7.72 -2.61 -11.88
N SER A 24 -7.31 -2.34 -10.63
CA SER A 24 -6.79 -1.01 -10.29
C SER A 24 -5.45 -0.75 -10.99
N ASP A 25 -5.09 0.53 -11.19
CA ASP A 25 -3.83 0.90 -11.85
C ASP A 25 -2.59 0.36 -11.13
N GLY A 26 -2.61 0.30 -9.80
CA GLY A 26 -1.55 -0.30 -9.00
C GLY A 26 -1.42 -1.80 -9.26
N THR A 27 -2.54 -2.52 -9.27
CA THR A 27 -2.61 -3.95 -9.58
C THR A 27 -2.19 -4.22 -11.02
N ARG A 28 -2.66 -3.42 -11.97
CA ARG A 28 -2.31 -3.52 -13.39
C ARG A 28 -0.81 -3.36 -13.61
N ARG A 29 -0.17 -2.39 -12.97
CA ARG A 29 1.30 -2.23 -13.05
C ARG A 29 2.06 -3.42 -12.49
N ALA A 30 1.65 -3.95 -11.33
CA ALA A 30 2.28 -5.13 -10.75
C ALA A 30 2.09 -6.37 -11.61
N TYR A 31 0.87 -6.63 -12.08
CA TYR A 31 0.53 -7.79 -12.90
C TYR A 31 1.18 -7.76 -14.28
N ARG A 32 1.37 -6.58 -14.87
CA ARG A 32 2.08 -6.45 -16.16
C ARG A 32 3.46 -7.08 -16.12
N VAL A 33 4.21 -6.86 -15.06
CA VAL A 33 5.54 -7.44 -14.88
C VAL A 33 5.46 -8.94 -14.65
N ASP A 34 4.57 -9.38 -13.76
CA ASP A 34 4.49 -10.78 -13.35
C ASP A 34 3.90 -11.68 -14.44
N VAL A 35 2.83 -11.25 -15.11
CA VAL A 35 2.19 -11.98 -16.21
C VAL A 35 3.09 -11.95 -17.46
N GLY A 36 3.71 -10.81 -17.77
CA GLY A 36 4.64 -10.74 -18.89
C GLY A 36 5.87 -11.64 -18.73
N GLU A 37 6.35 -11.83 -17.48
CA GLU A 37 7.41 -12.81 -17.21
C GLU A 37 6.94 -14.24 -17.40
N PHE A 38 5.72 -14.55 -16.98
CA PHE A 38 5.14 -15.87 -17.17
C PHE A 38 4.91 -16.21 -18.65
N CYS A 39 4.36 -15.29 -19.43
CA CYS A 39 4.17 -15.50 -20.89
C CYS A 39 5.50 -15.76 -21.60
N ARG A 40 6.55 -14.95 -21.33
CA ARG A 40 7.89 -15.21 -21.88
C ARG A 40 8.48 -16.56 -21.47
N TRP A 41 8.16 -17.04 -20.27
CA TRP A 41 8.60 -18.36 -19.83
C TRP A 41 7.85 -19.49 -20.55
N LEU A 42 6.55 -19.32 -20.84
CA LEU A 42 5.77 -20.24 -21.68
C LEU A 42 6.31 -20.27 -23.11
N ASP A 43 6.53 -19.10 -23.71
CA ASP A 43 7.09 -18.97 -25.06
C ASP A 43 8.44 -19.69 -25.18
N ALA A 44 9.32 -19.51 -24.19
CA ALA A 44 10.63 -20.18 -24.16
C ALA A 44 10.55 -21.71 -24.00
N LYS A 45 9.38 -22.24 -23.60
CA LYS A 45 9.09 -23.67 -23.47
C LYS A 45 8.20 -24.20 -24.57
N ASP A 46 7.82 -23.36 -25.51
CA ASP A 46 6.84 -23.69 -26.56
C ASP A 46 5.56 -24.34 -26.00
N THR A 47 5.08 -23.79 -24.86
CA THR A 47 3.91 -24.31 -24.13
C THR A 47 2.70 -23.44 -24.41
N PRO A 48 1.66 -23.93 -25.09
CA PRO A 48 0.42 -23.21 -25.34
C PRO A 48 -0.34 -22.90 -24.06
N LEU A 49 -1.06 -21.75 -24.05
CA LEU A 49 -1.78 -21.29 -22.85
C LEU A 49 -2.90 -22.26 -22.44
N ASP A 50 -3.54 -22.92 -23.38
CA ASP A 50 -4.64 -23.87 -23.17
C ASP A 50 -4.20 -25.27 -22.75
N GLU A 51 -2.91 -25.58 -22.80
CA GLU A 51 -2.30 -26.82 -22.34
C GLU A 51 -1.72 -26.75 -20.94
N ILE A 52 -1.86 -25.59 -20.26
CA ILE A 52 -1.32 -25.41 -18.92
C ILE A 52 -2.04 -26.32 -17.91
N ASP A 53 -1.25 -27.16 -17.27
CA ASP A 53 -1.65 -28.07 -16.19
C ASP A 53 -0.98 -27.73 -14.84
N VAL A 54 -1.22 -28.59 -13.84
CA VAL A 54 -0.58 -28.47 -12.50
C VAL A 54 0.94 -28.56 -12.63
N ARG A 55 1.46 -29.43 -13.49
CA ARG A 55 2.90 -29.67 -13.67
C ARG A 55 3.58 -28.43 -14.21
N THR A 56 3.00 -27.78 -15.21
CA THR A 56 3.47 -26.51 -15.78
C THR A 56 3.61 -25.43 -14.70
N LEU A 57 2.62 -25.31 -13.81
CA LEU A 57 2.67 -24.35 -12.72
C LEU A 57 3.71 -24.71 -11.64
N VAL A 58 3.92 -26.01 -11.37
CA VAL A 58 5.00 -26.49 -10.46
C VAL A 58 6.36 -26.15 -11.04
N GLU A 59 6.57 -26.39 -12.32
CA GLU A 59 7.83 -26.06 -13.01
C GLU A 59 8.09 -24.55 -13.01
N TYR A 60 7.06 -23.74 -13.27
CA TYR A 60 7.18 -22.28 -13.15
C TYR A 60 7.52 -21.83 -11.72
N ALA A 61 6.88 -22.41 -10.71
CA ALA A 61 7.21 -22.14 -9.32
C ALA A 61 8.66 -22.51 -8.99
N GLY A 62 9.14 -23.64 -9.49
CA GLY A 62 10.55 -24.06 -9.39
C GLY A 62 11.50 -23.08 -10.10
N HIS A 63 11.13 -22.64 -11.31
CA HIS A 63 11.87 -21.60 -12.04
C HIS A 63 11.98 -20.29 -11.26
N LEU A 64 10.90 -19.84 -10.61
CA LEU A 64 10.91 -18.65 -9.75
C LEU A 64 11.79 -18.84 -8.49
N GLY A 65 11.89 -20.06 -7.98
CA GLY A 65 12.69 -20.41 -6.79
C GLY A 65 14.18 -20.64 -7.07
N SER A 66 14.56 -20.85 -8.34
CA SER A 66 15.95 -21.05 -8.73
C SER A 66 16.74 -19.75 -8.70
N ALA A 67 18.06 -19.86 -8.47
CA ALA A 67 18.95 -18.70 -8.57
C ALA A 67 19.04 -18.23 -10.03
N ARG A 68 18.86 -16.95 -10.28
CA ARG A 68 19.00 -16.34 -11.60
C ARG A 68 20.39 -15.78 -11.76
N HIS A 69 20.95 -15.85 -12.97
CA HIS A 69 22.26 -15.28 -13.28
C HIS A 69 22.35 -13.83 -12.77
N GLY A 70 23.26 -13.58 -11.80
CA GLY A 70 23.51 -12.27 -11.21
C GLY A 70 22.43 -11.75 -10.23
N ARG A 71 21.36 -12.51 -9.96
CA ARG A 71 20.32 -12.16 -8.97
C ARG A 71 20.07 -13.34 -8.05
N GLY A 72 20.08 -13.10 -6.73
CA GLY A 72 19.80 -14.13 -5.72
C GLY A 72 18.39 -14.76 -5.88
N LYS A 73 18.10 -15.80 -5.10
CA LYS A 73 16.79 -16.44 -5.04
C LYS A 73 15.70 -15.43 -4.66
N LEU A 74 14.54 -15.52 -5.30
CA LEU A 74 13.38 -14.69 -4.94
C LEU A 74 12.89 -15.06 -3.53
N ALA A 75 12.49 -14.04 -2.77
CA ALA A 75 11.85 -14.26 -1.48
C ALA A 75 10.52 -15.06 -1.64
N PRO A 76 10.17 -15.96 -0.71
CA PRO A 76 8.94 -16.74 -0.76
C PRO A 76 7.67 -15.90 -0.96
N ALA A 77 7.62 -14.70 -0.35
CA ALA A 77 6.51 -13.78 -0.53
C ALA A 77 6.40 -13.25 -1.96
N THR A 78 7.53 -13.03 -2.64
CA THR A 78 7.56 -12.60 -4.05
C THR A 78 7.08 -13.72 -4.96
N ILE A 79 7.49 -14.96 -4.72
CA ILE A 79 7.03 -16.14 -5.48
C ILE A 79 5.51 -16.29 -5.31
N ALA A 80 5.00 -16.23 -4.08
CA ALA A 80 3.57 -16.33 -3.80
C ALA A 80 2.76 -15.23 -4.52
N ARG A 81 3.24 -13.98 -4.54
CA ARG A 81 2.60 -12.86 -5.24
C ARG A 81 2.57 -13.10 -6.75
N LYS A 82 3.68 -13.54 -7.35
CA LYS A 82 3.77 -13.85 -8.79
C LYS A 82 2.81 -14.97 -9.19
N LEU A 83 2.78 -16.05 -8.43
CA LEU A 83 1.85 -17.17 -8.67
C LEU A 83 0.38 -16.73 -8.53
N ALA A 84 0.06 -15.81 -7.60
CA ALA A 84 -1.27 -15.25 -7.48
C ALA A 84 -1.66 -14.42 -8.72
N ALA A 85 -0.74 -13.61 -9.27
CA ALA A 85 -0.96 -12.86 -10.50
C ALA A 85 -1.18 -13.78 -11.70
N VAL A 86 -0.36 -14.82 -11.86
CA VAL A 86 -0.52 -15.84 -12.91
C VAL A 86 -1.87 -16.55 -12.80
N ARG A 87 -2.28 -16.97 -11.60
CA ARG A 87 -3.60 -17.61 -11.41
C ARG A 87 -4.76 -16.68 -11.72
N ALA A 88 -4.65 -15.39 -11.41
CA ALA A 88 -5.66 -14.39 -11.77
C ALA A 88 -5.76 -14.24 -13.30
N PHE A 89 -4.62 -14.20 -13.98
CA PHE A 89 -4.52 -14.17 -15.43
C PHE A 89 -5.15 -15.42 -16.07
N LEU A 90 -4.77 -16.62 -15.61
CA LEU A 90 -5.31 -17.88 -16.15
C LEU A 90 -6.82 -18.00 -15.94
N ARG A 91 -7.37 -17.56 -14.80
CA ARG A 91 -8.83 -17.52 -14.60
C ARG A 91 -9.54 -16.63 -15.61
N HIS A 92 -8.91 -15.51 -15.95
CA HIS A 92 -9.47 -14.57 -16.94
C HIS A 92 -9.37 -15.13 -18.36
N ALA A 93 -8.25 -15.77 -18.69
CA ALA A 93 -7.98 -16.25 -20.05
C ALA A 93 -8.69 -17.59 -20.38
N LEU A 94 -8.72 -18.52 -19.43
CA LEU A 94 -9.20 -19.89 -19.62
C LEU A 94 -10.53 -20.20 -18.92
N GLY A 95 -10.98 -19.30 -18.04
CA GLY A 95 -12.10 -19.54 -17.14
C GLY A 95 -11.69 -20.24 -15.83
N PRO A 96 -12.50 -20.10 -14.76
CA PRO A 96 -12.15 -20.60 -13.44
C PRO A 96 -12.01 -22.12 -13.34
N ALA A 97 -12.77 -22.87 -14.12
CA ALA A 97 -12.77 -24.34 -14.12
C ALA A 97 -11.51 -24.96 -14.73
N ARG A 98 -10.80 -24.23 -15.59
CA ARG A 98 -9.58 -24.70 -16.26
C ARG A 98 -8.28 -24.30 -15.55
N VAL A 99 -8.36 -23.57 -14.43
CA VAL A 99 -7.17 -23.18 -13.67
C VAL A 99 -6.76 -24.33 -12.75
N PRO A 100 -5.55 -24.88 -12.89
CA PRO A 100 -5.09 -25.96 -12.05
C PRO A 100 -5.11 -25.59 -10.56
N ASP A 101 -5.74 -26.41 -9.73
CA ASP A 101 -5.76 -26.21 -8.27
C ASP A 101 -4.50 -26.78 -7.63
N ALA A 102 -3.45 -25.97 -7.61
CA ALA A 102 -2.20 -26.31 -6.97
C ALA A 102 -1.87 -25.32 -5.86
N ARG A 103 -1.69 -25.82 -4.64
CA ARG A 103 -1.18 -25.03 -3.51
C ARG A 103 0.33 -24.83 -3.62
N LEU A 104 0.77 -24.14 -4.67
CA LEU A 104 2.18 -23.99 -5.03
C LEU A 104 2.92 -22.88 -4.24
N ALA A 105 2.19 -22.05 -3.52
CA ALA A 105 2.81 -20.99 -2.74
C ALA A 105 3.63 -21.60 -1.57
N PRO A 106 4.89 -21.21 -1.40
CA PRO A 106 5.66 -21.62 -0.23
C PRO A 106 4.89 -21.28 1.05
N ARG A 107 4.81 -22.23 1.99
CA ARG A 107 4.19 -21.96 3.31
C ARG A 107 4.95 -20.82 3.96
N ARG A 108 4.29 -19.69 4.15
CA ARG A 108 4.83 -18.61 4.98
C ARG A 108 4.93 -19.15 6.42
N GLY A 109 6.13 -19.21 6.95
CA GLY A 109 6.28 -19.23 8.40
C GLY A 109 5.58 -17.96 8.92
N ARG A 110 4.60 -18.12 9.81
CA ARG A 110 3.92 -17.02 10.52
C ARG A 110 4.90 -16.38 11.51
N ARG A 111 5.88 -15.63 11.01
CA ARG A 111 6.49 -14.59 11.85
C ARG A 111 5.51 -13.43 11.84
N LEU A 112 4.90 -13.18 13.00
CA LEU A 112 4.28 -11.88 13.23
C LEU A 112 5.39 -10.84 13.01
N PRO A 113 5.18 -9.84 12.13
CA PRO A 113 6.15 -8.78 12.01
C PRO A 113 6.29 -8.14 13.38
N ASP A 114 7.51 -8.05 13.88
CA ASP A 114 7.81 -7.35 15.12
C ASP A 114 7.46 -5.87 14.90
N ALA A 115 6.46 -5.38 15.62
CA ALA A 115 6.09 -3.98 15.54
C ALA A 115 7.24 -3.16 16.12
N PRO A 116 7.64 -2.04 15.47
CA PRO A 116 8.65 -1.16 16.03
C PRO A 116 8.21 -0.68 17.42
N ARG A 117 9.11 -0.71 18.39
CA ARG A 117 8.87 -0.12 19.71
C ARG A 117 8.81 1.40 19.59
N ARG A 118 8.13 2.05 20.53
CA ARG A 118 8.04 3.51 20.57
C ARG A 118 9.43 4.18 20.45
N VAL A 119 10.41 3.70 21.18
CA VAL A 119 11.79 4.23 21.13
C VAL A 119 12.44 4.12 19.75
N ASP A 120 12.09 3.11 18.97
CA ASP A 120 12.62 2.94 17.61
C ASP A 120 11.98 3.95 16.66
N ILE A 121 10.69 4.26 16.84
CA ILE A 121 9.98 5.31 16.09
C ILE A 121 10.53 6.70 16.48
N ASP A 122 10.70 6.98 17.75
CA ASP A 122 11.25 8.25 18.23
C ASP A 122 12.66 8.51 17.65
N ARG A 123 13.48 7.47 17.56
CA ARG A 123 14.81 7.56 16.94
C ARG A 123 14.72 7.79 15.43
N GLU A 124 13.81 7.09 14.73
CA GLU A 124 13.58 7.29 13.31
C GLU A 124 13.11 8.72 12.99
N LEU A 125 12.22 9.25 13.82
CA LEU A 125 11.71 10.61 13.70
C LEU A 125 12.81 11.65 14.03
N ALA A 126 13.59 11.45 15.07
CA ALA A 126 14.70 12.35 15.42
C ALA A 126 15.77 12.39 14.31
N ALA A 127 16.03 11.28 13.64
CA ALA A 127 16.97 11.23 12.54
C ALA A 127 16.53 12.05 11.29
N LEU A 128 15.26 12.47 11.23
CA LEU A 128 14.74 13.35 10.17
C LEU A 128 14.86 14.84 10.53
N GLU A 129 15.28 15.16 11.75
CA GLU A 129 15.53 16.54 12.14
C GLU A 129 16.76 17.07 11.41
N GLY A 130 16.63 18.27 10.87
CA GLY A 130 17.66 18.91 10.09
C GLY A 130 17.22 20.29 9.63
N GLU A 131 18.12 20.98 8.97
CA GLU A 131 17.87 22.32 8.45
C GLU A 131 17.27 22.30 7.04
N GLY A 132 16.45 23.31 6.75
CA GLY A 132 15.91 23.58 5.44
C GLY A 132 14.57 22.91 5.13
N PRO A 133 13.96 23.32 3.99
CA PRO A 133 12.57 23.00 3.68
C PRO A 133 12.29 21.50 3.52
N LEU A 134 13.27 20.74 3.02
CA LEU A 134 13.09 19.30 2.80
C LEU A 134 13.12 18.49 4.10
N ALA A 135 13.95 18.90 5.06
CA ALA A 135 14.00 18.26 6.38
C ALA A 135 12.66 18.47 7.12
N LEU A 136 12.17 19.70 7.18
CA LEU A 136 10.88 20.02 7.79
C LEU A 136 9.72 19.26 7.13
N ARG A 137 9.69 19.23 5.77
CA ARG A 137 8.70 18.44 5.03
C ARG A 137 8.76 16.96 5.41
N ASN A 138 9.96 16.39 5.40
CA ASN A 138 10.16 14.98 5.67
C ASN A 138 9.72 14.61 7.10
N ARG A 139 10.09 15.43 8.07
CA ARG A 139 9.70 15.25 9.47
C ARG A 139 8.18 15.31 9.62
N ALA A 140 7.52 16.36 9.09
CA ALA A 140 6.08 16.52 9.14
C ALA A 140 5.33 15.35 8.45
N LEU A 141 5.84 14.90 7.29
CA LEU A 141 5.26 13.79 6.54
C LEU A 141 5.30 12.48 7.35
N VAL A 142 6.45 12.13 7.92
CA VAL A 142 6.62 10.85 8.65
C VAL A 142 5.87 10.89 9.98
N GLU A 143 5.88 12.03 10.66
CA GLU A 143 5.10 12.24 11.88
C GLU A 143 3.61 12.04 11.62
N LEU A 144 3.06 12.66 10.56
CA LEU A 144 1.66 12.51 10.17
C LEU A 144 1.30 11.07 9.79
N VAL A 145 2.17 10.39 9.05
CA VAL A 145 1.97 8.98 8.66
C VAL A 145 1.87 8.08 9.90
N TYR A 146 2.74 8.30 10.88
CA TYR A 146 2.73 7.53 12.12
C TYR A 146 1.54 7.89 13.01
N SER A 147 1.32 9.17 13.27
CA SER A 147 0.27 9.67 14.17
C SER A 147 -1.15 9.33 13.68
N ALA A 148 -1.41 9.41 12.38
CA ALA A 148 -2.73 9.14 11.79
C ALA A 148 -2.86 7.74 11.15
N GLY A 149 -1.84 6.91 11.23
CA GLY A 149 -1.84 5.56 10.67
C GLY A 149 -2.10 5.48 9.17
N LEU A 150 -1.63 6.45 8.39
CA LEU A 150 -1.93 6.60 6.97
C LEU A 150 -1.23 5.55 6.09
N ARG A 151 -1.90 5.14 5.00
CA ARG A 151 -1.22 4.43 3.90
C ARG A 151 -0.36 5.42 3.11
N SER A 152 0.71 4.93 2.47
CA SER A 152 1.59 5.80 1.67
C SER A 152 0.84 6.61 0.60
N ALA A 153 -0.13 6.01 -0.07
CA ALA A 153 -0.91 6.70 -1.09
C ALA A 153 -1.88 7.74 -0.49
N GLU A 154 -2.41 7.47 0.70
CA GLU A 154 -3.26 8.40 1.44
C GLU A 154 -2.45 9.62 1.86
N ALA A 155 -1.30 9.42 2.49
CA ALA A 155 -0.45 10.53 2.97
C ALA A 155 -0.01 11.49 1.85
N VAL A 156 0.42 10.97 0.70
CA VAL A 156 0.81 11.82 -0.44
C VAL A 156 -0.40 12.38 -1.20
N GLY A 157 -1.58 11.78 -1.00
CA GLY A 157 -2.84 12.21 -1.61
C GLY A 157 -3.53 13.36 -0.89
N LEU A 158 -3.12 13.70 0.34
CA LEU A 158 -3.74 14.76 1.12
C LEU A 158 -3.59 16.13 0.46
N ASP A 159 -4.65 16.92 0.56
CA ASP A 159 -4.69 18.33 0.20
C ASP A 159 -4.61 19.21 1.47
N LEU A 160 -4.38 20.50 1.29
CA LEU A 160 -4.34 21.47 2.39
C LEU A 160 -5.63 21.45 3.22
N GLY A 161 -6.77 21.36 2.56
CA GLY A 161 -8.08 21.32 3.19
C GLY A 161 -8.45 19.99 3.86
N ASP A 162 -7.58 18.97 3.75
CA ASP A 162 -7.82 17.68 4.42
C ASP A 162 -7.31 17.64 5.86
N VAL A 163 -6.55 18.65 6.31
CA VAL A 163 -6.05 18.78 7.69
C VAL A 163 -6.82 19.91 8.37
N ASP A 164 -7.64 19.54 9.32
CA ASP A 164 -8.40 20.46 10.17
C ASP A 164 -7.67 20.60 11.51
N PHE A 165 -6.99 21.73 11.69
CA PHE A 165 -6.25 22.04 12.93
C PHE A 165 -7.16 22.47 14.07
N GLU A 166 -8.37 23.00 13.76
CA GLU A 166 -9.32 23.43 14.78
C GLU A 166 -10.01 22.23 15.45
N GLN A 167 -10.43 21.26 14.62
CA GLN A 167 -11.04 20.02 15.10
C GLN A 167 -10.00 18.92 15.40
N GLU A 168 -8.74 19.16 15.06
CA GLU A 168 -7.62 18.22 15.19
C GLU A 168 -7.90 16.87 14.47
N LEU A 169 -8.31 16.96 13.23
CA LEU A 169 -8.71 15.83 12.40
C LEU A 169 -7.99 15.85 11.04
N VAL A 170 -7.85 14.66 10.48
CA VAL A 170 -7.39 14.46 9.10
C VAL A 170 -8.47 13.72 8.31
N HIS A 171 -8.92 14.32 7.23
CA HIS A 171 -9.88 13.74 6.28
C HIS A 171 -9.14 12.88 5.25
N VAL A 172 -9.25 11.58 5.38
CA VAL A 172 -8.61 10.63 4.48
C VAL A 172 -9.59 10.23 3.39
N ARG A 173 -9.42 10.83 2.21
CA ARG A 173 -10.19 10.46 1.02
C ARG A 173 -9.64 9.16 0.44
N SER A 174 -10.50 8.20 0.28
CA SER A 174 -10.14 6.90 -0.25
C SER A 174 -10.49 6.83 -1.73
N GLY A 175 -9.55 6.36 -2.56
CA GLY A 175 -9.80 6.12 -3.98
C GLY A 175 -10.85 5.02 -4.21
N LYS A 176 -11.16 4.74 -5.48
CA LYS A 176 -12.22 3.85 -5.98
C LYS A 176 -12.41 2.58 -5.12
N GLY A 177 -13.55 2.47 -4.46
CA GLY A 177 -13.97 1.27 -3.70
C GLY A 177 -13.55 1.24 -2.22
N ALA A 178 -12.81 2.20 -1.72
CA ALA A 178 -12.56 2.39 -0.29
C ALA A 178 -13.41 3.58 0.22
N LYS A 179 -13.78 3.54 1.49
CA LYS A 179 -14.60 4.58 2.12
C LYS A 179 -13.71 5.70 2.65
N ASP A 180 -14.15 6.93 2.52
CA ASP A 180 -13.55 8.07 3.19
C ASP A 180 -13.65 7.87 4.71
N ARG A 181 -12.68 8.36 5.44
CA ARG A 181 -12.66 8.32 6.89
C ARG A 181 -11.99 9.54 7.47
N VAL A 182 -12.30 9.80 8.72
CA VAL A 182 -11.65 10.83 9.52
C VAL A 182 -10.78 10.14 10.56
N VAL A 183 -9.58 10.64 10.78
CA VAL A 183 -8.65 10.17 11.81
C VAL A 183 -8.18 11.33 12.67
N PRO A 184 -7.92 11.14 13.96
CA PRO A 184 -7.35 12.19 14.79
C PRO A 184 -6.00 12.66 14.27
N LEU A 185 -5.74 13.96 14.42
CA LEU A 185 -4.45 14.60 14.25
C LEU A 185 -3.82 14.75 15.63
N GLY A 186 -2.77 13.98 15.91
CA GLY A 186 -2.07 14.09 17.20
C GLY A 186 -1.30 15.41 17.30
N GLU A 187 -1.03 15.86 18.53
CA GLU A 187 -0.38 17.15 18.81
C GLU A 187 0.96 17.31 18.11
N GLU A 188 1.83 16.30 18.17
CA GLU A 188 3.13 16.33 17.48
C GLU A 188 2.99 16.45 15.96
N ALA A 189 2.04 15.72 15.37
CA ALA A 189 1.78 15.82 13.94
C ALA A 189 1.23 17.21 13.57
N ALA A 190 0.31 17.75 14.36
CA ALA A 190 -0.22 19.10 14.17
C ALA A 190 0.91 20.15 14.20
N LEU A 191 1.79 20.06 15.21
CA LEU A 191 2.95 20.96 15.38
C LEU A 191 3.87 20.91 14.13
N TRP A 192 4.28 19.71 13.71
CA TRP A 192 5.22 19.56 12.60
C TRP A 192 4.60 19.91 11.26
N VAL A 193 3.32 19.59 11.02
CA VAL A 193 2.61 19.98 9.79
C VAL A 193 2.41 21.49 9.75
N ALA A 194 1.99 22.13 10.84
CA ALA A 194 1.86 23.58 10.90
C ALA A 194 3.20 24.28 10.66
N ARG A 195 4.27 23.78 11.26
CA ARG A 195 5.63 24.31 11.04
C ARG A 195 6.07 24.16 9.58
N TYR A 196 5.84 22.99 8.99
CA TYR A 196 6.11 22.77 7.57
C TYR A 196 5.33 23.74 6.66
N LEU A 197 4.03 23.91 6.92
CA LEU A 197 3.19 24.82 6.13
C LEU A 197 3.65 26.27 6.19
N ARG A 198 4.09 26.73 7.36
CA ARG A 198 4.54 28.10 7.59
C ARG A 198 5.96 28.36 7.09
N GLU A 199 6.91 27.46 7.38
CA GLU A 199 8.34 27.72 7.21
C GLU A 199 8.93 27.09 5.95
N ALA A 200 8.40 25.97 5.48
CA ALA A 200 9.03 25.21 4.40
C ALA A 200 8.21 25.13 3.11
N ARG A 201 6.90 24.95 3.21
CA ARG A 201 6.04 24.78 2.04
C ARG A 201 6.10 25.98 1.08
N PRO A 202 6.11 27.26 1.53
CA PRO A 202 6.21 28.40 0.62
C PRO A 202 7.50 28.38 -0.22
N ALA A 203 8.61 27.91 0.33
CA ALA A 203 9.88 27.80 -0.39
C ALA A 203 9.87 26.65 -1.43
N LEU A 204 8.99 25.66 -1.27
CA LEU A 204 8.84 24.54 -2.20
C LEU A 204 7.76 24.80 -3.27
N ALA A 205 6.78 25.66 -2.99
CA ALA A 205 5.67 25.94 -3.89
C ALA A 205 6.15 26.65 -5.18
N ARG A 206 5.64 26.21 -6.33
CA ARG A 206 5.94 26.76 -7.66
C ARG A 206 4.70 27.25 -8.40
N GLY A 207 3.58 27.38 -7.70
CA GLY A 207 2.29 27.79 -8.24
C GLY A 207 1.16 27.36 -7.33
N ALA A 208 -0.08 27.43 -7.81
CA ALA A 208 -1.26 26.97 -7.10
C ALA A 208 -1.30 25.43 -7.13
N GLU A 209 -0.83 24.81 -6.07
CA GLU A 209 -0.89 23.35 -5.86
C GLU A 209 -1.52 23.10 -4.48
N ASP A 210 -2.68 22.45 -4.47
CA ASP A 210 -3.44 22.19 -3.25
C ASP A 210 -2.87 21.02 -2.42
N ALA A 211 -1.94 20.26 -2.98
CA ALA A 211 -1.31 19.16 -2.28
C ALA A 211 -0.67 19.61 -0.97
N LEU A 212 -0.93 18.88 0.11
CA LEU A 212 -0.32 19.15 1.42
C LEU A 212 1.20 19.06 1.32
N PHE A 213 1.74 17.95 0.83
CA PHE A 213 3.18 17.72 0.73
C PHE A 213 3.70 17.90 -0.70
N LEU A 214 4.71 18.74 -0.84
CA LEU A 214 5.32 19.09 -2.12
C LEU A 214 6.67 18.40 -2.32
N SER A 215 6.95 18.07 -3.58
CA SER A 215 8.26 17.64 -4.05
C SER A 215 9.20 18.86 -4.21
N THR A 216 10.47 18.64 -4.52
CA THR A 216 11.45 19.70 -4.85
C THR A 216 11.04 20.53 -6.06
N ASN A 217 10.16 20.01 -6.92
CA ASN A 217 9.66 20.67 -8.13
C ASN A 217 8.32 21.39 -7.89
N GLY A 218 7.87 21.54 -6.65
CA GLY A 218 6.62 22.20 -6.29
C GLY A 218 5.35 21.46 -6.68
N ARG A 219 5.44 20.18 -7.05
CA ARG A 219 4.31 19.31 -7.38
C ARG A 219 3.99 18.38 -6.21
N ARG A 220 2.80 17.81 -6.22
CA ARG A 220 2.41 16.75 -5.26
C ARG A 220 3.51 15.71 -5.09
N LEU A 221 3.78 15.34 -3.85
CA LEU A 221 4.75 14.30 -3.52
C LEU A 221 4.26 12.94 -4.02
N ASP A 222 5.18 12.09 -4.43
CA ASP A 222 4.90 10.71 -4.83
C ASP A 222 5.24 9.69 -3.72
N THR A 223 4.64 8.50 -3.82
CA THR A 223 4.86 7.42 -2.85
C THR A 223 6.29 6.87 -2.86
N SER A 224 7.06 7.06 -3.93
CA SER A 224 8.46 6.60 -4.00
C SER A 224 9.35 7.51 -3.16
N THR A 225 9.06 8.80 -3.14
CA THR A 225 9.73 9.76 -2.25
C THR A 225 9.43 9.46 -0.79
N LEU A 226 8.16 9.20 -0.42
CA LEU A 226 7.83 8.80 0.94
C LEU A 226 8.59 7.54 1.37
N ARG A 227 8.74 6.53 0.49
CA ARG A 227 9.50 5.30 0.80
C ARG A 227 11.00 5.54 0.97
N ARG A 228 11.56 6.59 0.37
CA ARG A 228 12.96 6.99 0.57
C ARG A 228 13.16 7.73 1.88
N VAL A 229 12.17 8.53 2.29
CA VAL A 229 12.20 9.33 3.52
C VAL A 229 11.92 8.45 4.74
N ALA A 230 10.83 7.71 4.72
CA ALA A 230 10.51 6.70 5.72
C ALA A 230 10.87 5.33 5.14
N ALA A 231 11.93 4.71 5.63
CA ALA A 231 12.46 3.45 5.09
C ALA A 231 11.36 2.37 4.91
N HIS A 232 10.37 2.38 5.77
CA HIS A 232 9.25 1.43 5.74
C HIS A 232 7.93 2.04 6.20
N PRO A 233 7.18 2.81 5.37
CA PRO A 233 5.91 3.43 5.77
C PRO A 233 4.86 2.46 6.34
N HIS A 234 4.86 1.21 5.84
CA HIS A 234 3.97 0.17 6.39
C HIS A 234 4.29 -0.22 7.83
N ARG A 235 5.57 -0.09 8.26
CA ARG A 235 5.95 -0.32 9.65
C ARG A 235 5.43 0.77 10.56
N LEU A 236 5.42 2.03 10.12
CA LEU A 236 4.82 3.14 10.87
C LEU A 236 3.33 2.92 11.12
N ARG A 237 2.59 2.52 10.09
CA ARG A 237 1.18 2.19 10.24
C ARG A 237 0.95 0.95 11.12
N HIS A 238 1.84 -0.03 11.08
CA HIS A 238 1.78 -1.18 11.97
C HIS A 238 2.09 -0.77 13.42
N ALA A 239 3.10 0.08 13.63
CA ALA A 239 3.41 0.67 14.93
C ALA A 239 2.23 1.46 15.51
N PHE A 240 1.57 2.31 14.70
CA PHE A 240 0.33 2.99 15.08
C PHE A 240 -0.72 2.02 15.65
N ALA A 241 -1.03 0.94 14.89
CA ALA A 241 -2.01 -0.03 15.34
C ALA A 241 -1.62 -0.74 16.64
N THR A 242 -0.35 -1.12 16.76
CA THR A 242 0.19 -1.82 17.93
C THR A 242 0.21 -0.92 19.16
N HIS A 243 0.68 0.32 19.02
CA HIS A 243 0.76 1.26 20.14
C HIS A 243 -0.62 1.68 20.64
N LEU A 244 -1.62 1.84 19.75
CA LEU A 244 -3.00 2.03 20.17
C LEU A 244 -3.56 0.83 20.95
N LEU A 245 -3.24 -0.40 20.50
CA LEU A 245 -3.67 -1.61 21.19
C LEU A 245 -3.01 -1.73 22.57
N GLU A 246 -1.71 -1.46 22.67
CA GLU A 246 -0.95 -1.43 23.92
C GLU A 246 -1.45 -0.34 24.87
N GLY A 247 -1.89 0.80 24.30
CA GLY A 247 -2.53 1.88 25.06
C GLY A 247 -3.98 1.61 25.47
N GLY A 248 -4.53 0.43 25.11
CA GLY A 248 -5.86 -0.02 25.56
C GLY A 248 -7.01 0.27 24.60
N ALA A 249 -6.73 0.74 23.37
CA ALA A 249 -7.76 0.88 22.35
C ALA A 249 -8.28 -0.49 21.90
N ASP A 250 -9.59 -0.61 21.69
CA ASP A 250 -10.17 -1.84 21.20
C ASP A 250 -9.90 -2.06 19.71
N LEU A 251 -9.86 -3.34 19.29
CA LEU A 251 -9.55 -3.73 17.91
C LEU A 251 -10.52 -3.15 16.89
N ARG A 252 -11.78 -2.93 17.25
CA ARG A 252 -12.79 -2.38 16.32
C ARG A 252 -12.48 -0.91 16.03
N THR A 253 -12.18 -0.13 17.06
CA THR A 253 -11.75 1.27 16.92
C THR A 253 -10.47 1.38 16.08
N ILE A 254 -9.47 0.51 16.32
CA ILE A 254 -8.25 0.47 15.51
C ILE A 254 -8.57 0.15 14.03
N GLN A 255 -9.46 -0.80 13.77
CA GLN A 255 -9.88 -1.13 12.40
C GLN A 255 -10.64 0.02 11.71
N GLU A 256 -11.47 0.75 12.45
CA GLU A 256 -12.16 1.96 11.98
C GLU A 256 -11.14 3.04 11.58
N LEU A 257 -10.20 3.37 12.45
CA LEU A 257 -9.13 4.34 12.18
C LEU A 257 -8.25 3.94 10.98
N LEU A 258 -7.96 2.66 10.84
CA LEU A 258 -7.18 2.13 9.73
C LEU A 258 -7.97 2.02 8.41
N GLY A 259 -9.30 2.08 8.42
CA GLY A 259 -10.13 1.94 7.23
C GLY A 259 -10.03 0.53 6.62
N HIS A 260 -10.29 -0.51 7.42
CA HIS A 260 -10.37 -1.89 6.94
C HIS A 260 -11.76 -2.14 6.33
N SER A 261 -11.79 -2.57 5.07
CA SER A 261 -13.00 -2.72 4.24
C SER A 261 -13.96 -3.85 4.64
N SER A 262 -13.62 -4.66 5.65
CA SER A 262 -14.39 -5.86 6.01
C SER A 262 -15.59 -5.60 6.94
N LEU A 263 -15.78 -4.38 7.42
CA LEU A 263 -16.96 -4.01 8.22
C LEU A 263 -17.97 -3.31 7.32
N SER A 264 -19.06 -4.02 7.01
CA SER A 264 -20.12 -3.64 6.09
C SER A 264 -21.10 -2.64 6.72
N THR A 265 -20.65 -1.44 7.08
CA THR A 265 -21.58 -0.38 7.43
C THR A 265 -21.17 0.91 6.74
N THR A 266 -22.08 1.40 5.90
CA THR A 266 -22.03 2.76 5.34
C THR A 266 -22.37 3.72 6.49
N GLN A 267 -21.41 3.97 7.39
CA GLN A 267 -21.56 5.03 8.37
C GLN A 267 -21.03 6.33 7.76
N VAL A 268 -21.93 7.27 7.56
CA VAL A 268 -21.57 8.68 7.45
C VAL A 268 -20.96 9.04 8.80
N TYR A 269 -19.69 9.40 8.85
CA TYR A 269 -19.03 9.79 10.09
C TYR A 269 -19.75 11.01 10.65
N SER A 270 -20.39 10.85 11.80
CA SER A 270 -21.02 11.95 12.54
C SER A 270 -19.97 12.64 13.41
N HIS A 271 -20.21 13.91 13.78
CA HIS A 271 -19.36 14.62 14.76
C HIS A 271 -19.26 13.88 16.11
N VAL A 272 -20.22 13.04 16.44
CA VAL A 272 -20.23 12.21 17.66
C VAL A 272 -19.20 11.09 17.55
N ASP A 273 -19.10 10.45 16.38
CA ASP A 273 -18.12 9.39 16.13
C ASP A 273 -16.68 9.93 16.15
N ALA A 274 -16.46 11.12 15.57
CA ALA A 274 -15.15 11.78 15.58
C ALA A 274 -14.65 12.09 17.02
N ARG A 275 -15.53 12.62 17.91
CA ARG A 275 -15.20 12.87 19.31
C ARG A 275 -14.89 11.58 20.08
N ARG A 276 -15.64 10.51 19.83
CA ARG A 276 -15.38 9.21 20.45
C ARG A 276 -14.00 8.67 20.05
N LEU A 277 -13.72 8.69 18.74
CA LEU A 277 -12.43 8.25 18.20
C LEU A 277 -11.28 9.09 18.76
N ARG A 278 -11.45 10.41 18.85
CA ARG A 278 -10.47 11.31 19.43
C ARG A 278 -10.18 10.96 20.87
N LYS A 279 -11.19 10.80 21.73
CA LYS A 279 -11.02 10.45 23.13
C LYS A 279 -10.25 9.14 23.34
N ILE A 280 -10.53 8.12 22.50
CA ILE A 280 -9.80 6.84 22.55
C ILE A 280 -8.36 7.04 22.09
N TYR A 281 -8.15 7.82 21.03
CA TYR A 281 -6.82 8.15 20.53
C TYR A 281 -5.99 8.86 21.59
N ASP A 282 -6.51 9.90 22.21
CA ASP A 282 -5.81 10.71 23.23
C ASP A 282 -5.41 9.87 24.45
N SER A 283 -6.20 8.86 24.80
CA SER A 283 -5.86 7.98 25.92
C SER A 283 -4.86 6.87 25.57
N ALA A 284 -4.70 6.53 24.30
CA ALA A 284 -3.98 5.34 23.86
C ALA A 284 -2.76 5.61 22.97
N HIS A 285 -2.76 6.70 22.19
CA HIS A 285 -1.67 6.95 21.24
C HIS A 285 -0.52 7.74 21.89
N PRO A 286 0.77 7.36 21.65
CA PRO A 286 1.92 8.04 22.25
C PRO A 286 2.17 9.47 21.77
N ARG A 287 1.49 9.91 20.72
CA ARG A 287 1.62 11.23 20.06
C ARG A 287 0.30 12.01 20.05
N SER A 288 -0.60 11.65 20.99
CA SER A 288 -1.86 12.38 21.18
C SER A 288 -1.63 13.80 21.64
#